data_977d0abe1f1391019f80035754f27311
#
_entry.id   977d0abe1f1391019f80035754f27311
#
_cell.length_a   1.000
_cell.length_b   1.000
_cell.length_c   1.000
_cell.angle_alpha   90.00
_cell.angle_beta   90.00
_cell.angle_gamma   90.00
#
_symmetry.space_group_name_H-M   'P 1'
#
loop_
_entity.id
_entity.type
_entity.pdbx_description
1 polymer ?
#
loop_
_entity_poly.entity_id
_entity_poly.type
_entity_poly.pdbx_seq_one_letter_code
_entity_poly.pdbx_strand_id
1 'polypeptide(L)'
;MKIISMNQNSAKSELMYQLLALLIVTIVVHSVYVTIIRPQAASLVAEQLVRQEAGETYEAQRSVFIILKDLEQEACFILMLWAMMIMYRKSQQVGGERSIMDRFLLEIPDGTRVLPEDARQLARPIEALSEDEQDWLPARAISAALLRFSSTRDIGSVSTAIREVCDSHSERLDSELSMIRYIGWAIPSIGFIGTVRGIGDALGKAHEAVEGNISGVAASLG
;
A
#
# COMPACT_ATOMS: atom_id res chain seq x y z
N MET A 1 -26.17 -1.97 19.00
CA MET A 1 -26.32 -0.95 17.93
C MET A 1 -25.14 0.03 17.87
N LYS A 2 -24.47 0.36 18.98
CA LYS A 2 -23.29 1.27 19.02
C LYS A 2 -22.03 0.69 18.36
N ILE A 3 -21.82 -0.62 18.43
CA ILE A 3 -20.63 -1.32 17.88
C ILE A 3 -20.63 -1.30 16.32
N ILE A 4 -21.79 -1.37 15.68
CA ILE A 4 -21.89 -1.36 14.21
C ILE A 4 -21.59 0.04 13.64
N SER A 5 -21.96 1.11 14.37
CA SER A 5 -21.71 2.49 13.93
C SER A 5 -20.23 2.92 14.08
N MET A 6 -19.52 2.40 15.07
CA MET A 6 -18.09 2.67 15.27
C MET A 6 -17.24 2.06 14.14
N ASN A 7 -17.55 0.85 13.71
CA ASN A 7 -16.83 0.17 12.61
C ASN A 7 -16.99 0.89 11.26
N GLN A 8 -18.15 1.50 10.99
CA GLN A 8 -18.36 2.28 9.76
C GLN A 8 -17.56 3.59 9.71
N ASN A 9 -17.33 4.24 10.83
CA ASN A 9 -16.55 5.50 10.87
C ASN A 9 -15.05 5.23 10.69
N SER A 10 -14.52 4.16 11.27
CA SER A 10 -13.13 3.73 11.07
C SER A 10 -12.87 3.34 9.61
N ALA A 11 -13.75 2.56 8.99
CA ALA A 11 -13.62 2.18 7.58
C ALA A 11 -13.69 3.39 6.63
N LYS A 12 -14.56 4.38 6.92
CA LYS A 12 -14.65 5.62 6.12
C LYS A 12 -13.39 6.48 6.26
N SER A 13 -12.84 6.60 7.47
CA SER A 13 -11.61 7.36 7.70
C SER A 13 -10.42 6.72 7.00
N GLU A 14 -10.35 5.40 6.97
CA GLU A 14 -9.30 4.67 6.28
C GLU A 14 -9.40 4.82 4.75
N LEU A 15 -10.60 4.69 4.18
CA LEU A 15 -10.86 4.97 2.77
C LEU A 15 -10.51 6.42 2.39
N MET A 16 -10.92 7.39 3.19
CA MET A 16 -10.59 8.80 2.97
C MET A 16 -9.08 9.04 2.97
N TYR A 17 -8.36 8.40 3.90
CA TYR A 17 -6.90 8.50 3.92
C TYR A 17 -6.26 7.90 2.67
N GLN A 18 -6.70 6.72 2.24
CA GLN A 18 -6.16 6.06 1.04
C GLN A 18 -6.38 6.90 -0.21
N LEU A 19 -7.57 7.50 -0.36
CA LEU A 19 -7.88 8.40 -1.48
C LEU A 19 -7.07 9.70 -1.42
N LEU A 20 -6.92 10.29 -0.23
CA LEU A 20 -6.10 11.48 -0.05
C LEU A 20 -4.63 11.20 -0.35
N ALA A 21 -4.12 10.06 0.12
CA ALA A 21 -2.76 9.61 -0.15
C ALA A 21 -2.52 9.42 -1.66
N LEU A 22 -3.46 8.76 -2.35
CA LEU A 22 -3.40 8.61 -3.81
C LEU A 22 -3.39 9.96 -4.52
N LEU A 23 -4.25 10.90 -4.11
CA LEU A 23 -4.32 12.23 -4.69
C LEU A 23 -2.98 12.98 -4.51
N ILE A 24 -2.43 12.97 -3.29
CA ILE A 24 -1.15 13.65 -3.00
C ILE A 24 -0.02 13.02 -3.82
N VAL A 25 0.09 11.69 -3.82
CA VAL A 25 1.12 10.99 -4.59
C VAL A 25 0.99 11.30 -6.08
N THR A 26 -0.22 11.29 -6.62
CA THR A 26 -0.47 11.62 -8.03
C THR A 26 -0.01 13.04 -8.34
N ILE A 27 -0.37 14.04 -7.53
CA ILE A 27 0.05 15.43 -7.74
C ILE A 27 1.58 15.56 -7.70
N VAL A 28 2.23 14.95 -6.71
CA VAL A 28 3.68 15.03 -6.56
C VAL A 28 4.40 14.37 -7.73
N VAL A 29 4.05 13.14 -8.08
CA VAL A 29 4.68 12.42 -9.19
C VAL A 29 4.42 13.13 -10.51
N HIS A 30 3.18 13.52 -10.79
CA HIS A 30 2.83 14.24 -12.01
C HIS A 30 3.59 15.56 -12.13
N SER A 31 3.74 16.30 -11.03
CA SER A 31 4.52 17.54 -11.00
C SER A 31 5.99 17.29 -11.37
N VAL A 32 6.62 16.23 -10.83
CA VAL A 32 7.99 15.85 -11.19
C VAL A 32 8.09 15.46 -12.66
N TYR A 33 7.12 14.73 -13.18
CA TYR A 33 7.08 14.34 -14.60
C TYR A 33 6.97 15.55 -15.54
N VAL A 34 6.09 16.50 -15.22
CA VAL A 34 5.87 17.69 -16.06
C VAL A 34 7.01 18.69 -15.97
N THR A 35 7.62 18.85 -14.79
CA THR A 35 8.65 19.88 -14.57
C THR A 35 10.08 19.39 -14.86
N ILE A 36 10.36 18.12 -14.70
CA ILE A 36 11.72 17.59 -14.80
C ILE A 36 11.84 16.53 -15.91
N ILE A 37 11.07 15.44 -15.85
CA ILE A 37 11.31 14.28 -16.70
C ILE A 37 10.99 14.59 -18.17
N ARG A 38 9.78 15.10 -18.45
CA ARG A 38 9.35 15.37 -19.82
C ARG A 38 10.16 16.47 -20.51
N PRO A 39 10.49 17.62 -19.87
CA PRO A 39 11.33 18.64 -20.51
C PRO A 39 12.73 18.15 -20.81
N GLN A 40 13.37 17.41 -19.90
CA GLN A 40 14.70 16.83 -20.12
C GLN A 40 14.68 15.75 -21.21
N ALA A 41 13.66 14.90 -21.23
CA ALA A 41 13.49 13.94 -22.32
C ALA A 41 13.31 14.65 -23.68
N ALA A 42 12.51 15.72 -23.72
CA ALA A 42 12.29 16.47 -24.95
C ALA A 42 13.56 17.16 -25.46
N SER A 43 14.36 17.75 -24.57
CA SER A 43 15.64 18.39 -24.95
C SER A 43 16.65 17.37 -25.50
N LEU A 44 16.74 16.18 -24.88
CA LEU A 44 17.61 15.11 -25.36
C LEU A 44 17.17 14.57 -26.74
N VAL A 45 15.88 14.40 -26.95
CA VAL A 45 15.35 13.98 -28.26
C VAL A 45 15.61 15.04 -29.33
N ALA A 46 15.43 16.32 -29.02
CA ALA A 46 15.71 17.42 -29.94
C ALA A 46 17.21 17.49 -30.32
N GLU A 47 18.11 17.30 -29.34
CA GLU A 47 19.56 17.24 -29.59
C GLU A 47 19.94 16.04 -30.48
N GLN A 48 19.30 14.87 -30.28
CA GLN A 48 19.50 13.70 -31.12
C GLN A 48 19.07 13.96 -32.56
N LEU A 49 17.94 14.62 -32.81
CA LEU A 49 17.47 14.94 -34.13
C LEU A 49 18.43 15.88 -34.86
N VAL A 50 18.93 16.94 -34.19
CA VAL A 50 19.88 17.91 -34.78
C VAL A 50 21.19 17.23 -35.19
N ARG A 51 21.73 16.32 -34.37
CA ARG A 51 22.98 15.58 -34.69
C ARG A 51 22.77 14.61 -35.87
N GLN A 52 21.59 13.99 -35.94
CA GLN A 52 21.26 13.10 -37.05
C GLN A 52 21.13 13.87 -38.36
N GLU A 53 20.51 15.07 -38.38
CA GLU A 53 20.45 15.94 -39.57
C GLU A 53 21.82 16.41 -40.00
N ALA A 54 22.77 16.55 -39.04
CA ALA A 54 24.16 16.89 -39.34
C ALA A 54 24.98 15.73 -39.92
N GLY A 55 24.40 14.52 -40.09
CA GLY A 55 25.07 13.37 -40.69
C GLY A 55 26.06 12.68 -39.77
N GLU A 56 26.07 12.95 -38.47
CA GLU A 56 26.90 12.26 -37.48
C GLU A 56 26.36 10.86 -37.22
N THR A 57 27.23 9.85 -37.26
CA THR A 57 26.89 8.47 -36.84
C THR A 57 26.62 8.48 -35.35
N TYR A 58 25.36 8.54 -34.96
CA TYR A 58 24.94 8.67 -33.58
C TYR A 58 24.48 7.31 -33.05
N GLU A 59 25.17 6.79 -32.01
CA GLU A 59 24.61 5.73 -31.19
C GLU A 59 23.55 6.33 -30.30
N ALA A 60 22.30 5.89 -30.43
CA ALA A 60 21.19 6.34 -29.62
C ALA A 60 21.52 6.15 -28.12
N GLN A 61 21.91 7.23 -27.44
CA GLN A 61 22.14 7.17 -25.99
C GLN A 61 20.79 6.89 -25.30
N ARG A 62 20.69 5.72 -24.69
CA ARG A 62 19.55 5.37 -23.85
C ARG A 62 19.61 6.18 -22.56
N SER A 63 19.10 7.41 -22.61
CA SER A 63 18.95 8.22 -21.40
C SER A 63 17.79 7.69 -20.58
N VAL A 64 17.98 7.61 -19.25
CA VAL A 64 16.93 7.23 -18.29
C VAL A 64 15.69 8.12 -18.43
N PHE A 65 15.86 9.38 -18.77
CA PHE A 65 14.73 10.31 -18.98
C PHE A 65 13.86 9.93 -20.19
N ILE A 66 14.47 9.42 -21.26
CA ILE A 66 13.74 8.96 -22.45
C ILE A 66 12.91 7.71 -22.12
N ILE A 67 13.46 6.79 -21.31
CA ILE A 67 12.76 5.58 -20.88
C ILE A 67 11.60 5.91 -19.93
N LEU A 68 11.81 6.88 -19.03
CA LEU A 68 10.83 7.23 -17.99
C LEU A 68 9.73 8.20 -18.45
N LYS A 69 9.84 8.81 -19.66
CA LYS A 69 8.94 9.89 -20.09
C LYS A 69 7.48 9.49 -20.27
N ASP A 70 7.21 8.19 -20.45
CA ASP A 70 5.92 7.67 -20.85
C ASP A 70 4.92 7.58 -19.68
N LEU A 71 3.62 7.62 -20.02
CA LEU A 71 2.53 7.59 -19.03
C LEU A 71 2.48 6.31 -18.21
N GLU A 72 2.91 5.19 -18.79
CA GLU A 72 2.92 3.89 -18.12
C GLU A 72 3.89 3.88 -16.95
N GLN A 73 5.09 4.44 -17.13
CA GLN A 73 6.07 4.56 -16.06
C GLN A 73 5.58 5.50 -14.97
N GLU A 74 4.98 6.63 -15.33
CA GLU A 74 4.36 7.56 -14.40
C GLU A 74 3.29 6.85 -13.54
N ALA A 75 2.39 6.11 -14.19
CA ALA A 75 1.35 5.34 -13.50
C ALA A 75 1.94 4.26 -12.56
N CYS A 76 2.98 3.55 -12.98
CA CYS A 76 3.67 2.56 -12.15
C CYS A 76 4.30 3.22 -10.90
N PHE A 77 4.94 4.38 -11.03
CA PHE A 77 5.50 5.11 -9.88
C PHE A 77 4.42 5.59 -8.93
N ILE A 78 3.30 6.10 -9.44
CA ILE A 78 2.15 6.51 -8.60
C ILE A 78 1.64 5.32 -7.80
N LEU A 79 1.39 4.19 -8.45
CA LEU A 79 0.89 2.98 -7.79
C LEU A 79 1.89 2.42 -6.77
N MET A 80 3.17 2.40 -7.10
CA MET A 80 4.23 1.93 -6.20
C MET A 80 4.31 2.80 -4.93
N LEU A 81 4.36 4.12 -5.07
CA LEU A 81 4.44 5.03 -3.94
C LEU A 81 3.17 5.00 -3.10
N TRP A 82 2.00 4.86 -3.73
CA TRP A 82 0.74 4.69 -3.03
C TRP A 82 0.71 3.40 -2.21
N ALA A 83 1.14 2.26 -2.78
CA ALA A 83 1.26 1.00 -2.05
C ALA A 83 2.23 1.11 -0.87
N MET A 84 3.39 1.77 -1.06
CA MET A 84 4.35 2.01 0.02
C MET A 84 3.74 2.86 1.15
N MET A 85 2.93 3.86 0.83
CA MET A 85 2.26 4.71 1.81
C MET A 85 1.22 3.92 2.63
N ILE A 86 0.45 3.04 1.97
CA ILE A 86 -0.49 2.13 2.65
C ILE A 86 0.28 1.19 3.58
N MET A 87 1.34 0.55 3.09
CA MET A 87 2.16 -0.38 3.89
C MET A 87 2.82 0.32 5.08
N TYR A 88 3.35 1.53 4.88
CA TYR A 88 3.97 2.31 5.95
C TYR A 88 2.99 2.57 7.09
N ARG A 89 1.77 3.01 6.77
CA ARG A 89 0.73 3.24 7.79
C ARG A 89 0.36 1.95 8.53
N LYS A 90 0.22 0.83 7.82
CA LYS A 90 -0.07 -0.47 8.45
C LYS A 90 1.08 -0.93 9.35
N SER A 91 2.31 -0.71 8.95
CA SER A 91 3.49 -0.99 9.78
C SER A 91 3.49 -0.17 11.08
N GLN A 92 3.10 1.10 11.02
CA GLN A 92 2.98 1.96 12.21
C GLN A 92 1.89 1.44 13.16
N GLN A 93 0.74 1.02 12.62
CA GLN A 93 -0.35 0.45 13.40
C GLN A 93 0.09 -0.83 14.14
N VAL A 94 0.72 -1.76 13.44
CA VAL A 94 1.25 -3.02 14.03
C VAL A 94 2.32 -2.72 15.09
N GLY A 95 3.17 -1.71 14.86
CA GLY A 95 4.15 -1.26 15.85
C GLY A 95 3.50 -0.75 17.14
N GLY A 96 2.41 -0.01 17.02
CA GLY A 96 1.58 0.43 18.16
C GLY A 96 0.98 -0.75 18.93
N GLU A 97 0.34 -1.67 18.23
CA GLU A 97 -0.26 -2.88 18.84
C GLU A 97 0.78 -3.73 19.61
N ARG A 98 1.99 -3.84 19.06
CA ARG A 98 3.09 -4.54 19.74
C ARG A 98 3.49 -3.84 21.03
N SER A 99 3.53 -2.51 21.06
CA SER A 99 3.93 -1.75 22.25
C SER A 99 2.98 -1.93 23.42
N ILE A 100 1.70 -2.21 23.17
CA ILE A 100 0.72 -2.52 24.24
C ILE A 100 0.99 -3.87 24.89
N MET A 101 1.46 -4.86 24.14
CA MET A 101 1.80 -6.17 24.70
C MET A 101 2.95 -6.05 25.73
N ASP A 102 3.87 -5.10 25.51
CA ASP A 102 5.01 -4.85 26.41
C ASP A 102 4.59 -4.09 27.68
N ARG A 103 3.38 -3.52 27.73
CA ARG A 103 2.87 -2.73 28.88
C ARG A 103 2.20 -3.59 29.98
N PHE A 104 2.32 -4.92 29.94
CA PHE A 104 1.71 -5.84 30.92
C PHE A 104 0.25 -5.47 31.22
N LEU A 105 -0.64 -5.65 30.25
CA LEU A 105 -2.08 -5.34 30.40
C LEU A 105 -2.75 -6.14 31.53
N LEU A 106 -2.17 -7.27 31.95
CA LEU A 106 -2.63 -8.12 33.04
C LEU A 106 -1.46 -8.42 33.98
N GLU A 107 -1.44 -7.77 35.13
CA GLU A 107 -0.53 -8.08 36.22
C GLU A 107 -1.16 -9.17 37.10
N ILE A 108 -0.94 -10.45 36.74
CA ILE A 108 -1.38 -11.59 37.54
C ILE A 108 -0.13 -12.20 38.17
N PRO A 109 0.01 -12.16 39.51
CA PRO A 109 1.14 -12.79 40.21
C PRO A 109 1.18 -14.29 39.93
N ASP A 110 2.38 -14.83 39.74
CA ASP A 110 2.58 -16.26 39.53
C ASP A 110 1.94 -17.10 40.64
N GLY A 111 1.21 -18.16 40.27
CA GLY A 111 0.51 -19.03 41.16
C GLY A 111 -0.84 -18.55 41.69
N THR A 112 -1.29 -17.34 41.29
CA THR A 112 -2.59 -16.82 41.66
C THR A 112 -3.68 -17.46 40.81
N ARG A 113 -4.73 -17.98 41.45
CA ARG A 113 -5.91 -18.51 40.77
C ARG A 113 -6.89 -17.34 40.47
N VAL A 114 -7.10 -17.06 39.21
CA VAL A 114 -8.09 -16.08 38.79
C VAL A 114 -9.49 -16.66 38.92
N LEU A 115 -10.38 -15.94 39.60
CA LEU A 115 -11.79 -16.32 39.78
C LEU A 115 -12.64 -15.54 38.75
N PRO A 116 -13.83 -16.06 38.37
CA PRO A 116 -14.73 -15.35 37.46
C PRO A 116 -15.17 -13.97 37.96
N GLU A 117 -15.20 -13.77 39.27
CA GLU A 117 -15.53 -12.50 39.92
C GLU A 117 -14.40 -11.43 39.69
N ASP A 118 -13.15 -11.87 39.57
CA ASP A 118 -11.97 -11.00 39.36
C ASP A 118 -11.92 -10.43 37.95
N ALA A 119 -12.62 -11.06 36.99
CA ALA A 119 -12.59 -10.69 35.59
C ALA A 119 -12.93 -9.21 35.37
N ARG A 120 -13.87 -8.66 36.13
CA ARG A 120 -14.26 -7.24 36.04
C ARG A 120 -13.16 -6.31 36.54
N GLN A 121 -12.42 -6.70 37.57
CA GLN A 121 -11.29 -5.93 38.06
C GLN A 121 -10.11 -5.96 37.08
N LEU A 122 -9.85 -7.12 36.48
CA LEU A 122 -8.81 -7.31 35.46
C LEU A 122 -9.14 -6.59 34.13
N ALA A 123 -10.40 -6.30 33.86
CA ALA A 123 -10.79 -5.55 32.67
C ALA A 123 -10.52 -4.03 32.77
N ARG A 124 -10.43 -3.47 34.01
CA ARG A 124 -10.26 -2.02 34.20
C ARG A 124 -9.05 -1.39 33.51
N PRO A 125 -7.85 -2.01 33.51
CA PRO A 125 -6.71 -1.46 32.79
C PRO A 125 -6.95 -1.35 31.28
N ILE A 126 -7.73 -2.28 30.71
CA ILE A 126 -8.06 -2.31 29.29
C ILE A 126 -9.12 -1.26 28.97
N GLU A 127 -10.12 -1.09 29.85
CA GLU A 127 -11.14 -0.05 29.74
C GLU A 127 -10.57 1.36 29.89
N ALA A 128 -9.41 1.50 30.55
CA ALA A 128 -8.69 2.77 30.72
C ALA A 128 -7.82 3.17 29.51
N LEU A 129 -7.64 2.27 28.52
CA LEU A 129 -6.95 2.56 27.27
C LEU A 129 -7.75 3.57 26.43
N SER A 130 -7.08 4.28 25.52
CA SER A 130 -7.77 5.12 24.54
C SER A 130 -8.71 4.30 23.65
N GLU A 131 -9.72 4.93 23.04
CA GLU A 131 -10.67 4.24 22.15
C GLU A 131 -9.96 3.51 21.01
N ASP A 132 -8.91 4.09 20.45
CA ASP A 132 -8.10 3.47 19.40
C ASP A 132 -7.33 2.24 19.91
N GLU A 133 -6.74 2.32 21.11
CA GLU A 133 -6.00 1.23 21.72
C GLU A 133 -6.91 0.06 22.16
N GLN A 134 -8.16 0.34 22.53
CA GLN A 134 -9.15 -0.69 22.86
C GLN A 134 -9.53 -1.53 21.62
N ASP A 135 -9.45 -0.97 20.43
CA ASP A 135 -9.71 -1.67 19.17
C ASP A 135 -8.54 -2.55 18.69
N TRP A 136 -7.38 -2.44 19.30
CA TRP A 136 -6.22 -3.26 18.96
C TRP A 136 -6.41 -4.72 19.38
N LEU A 137 -5.79 -5.64 18.61
CA LEU A 137 -5.96 -7.08 18.81
C LEU A 137 -5.73 -7.55 20.26
N PRO A 138 -4.63 -7.16 20.97
CA PRO A 138 -4.41 -7.62 22.33
C PRO A 138 -5.51 -7.20 23.31
N ALA A 139 -5.93 -5.94 23.25
CA ALA A 139 -6.98 -5.40 24.10
C ALA A 139 -8.32 -6.10 23.86
N ARG A 140 -8.70 -6.30 22.59
CA ARG A 140 -9.92 -7.01 22.21
C ARG A 140 -9.90 -8.49 22.62
N ALA A 141 -8.78 -9.18 22.43
CA ALA A 141 -8.64 -10.58 22.77
C ALA A 141 -8.77 -10.79 24.29
N ILE A 142 -8.10 -9.94 25.11
CA ILE A 142 -8.17 -10.02 26.56
C ILE A 142 -9.60 -9.66 27.05
N SER A 143 -10.21 -8.60 26.50
CA SER A 143 -11.59 -8.23 26.85
C SER A 143 -12.58 -9.35 26.56
N ALA A 144 -12.48 -9.97 25.38
CA ALA A 144 -13.32 -11.11 25.00
C ALA A 144 -13.09 -12.32 25.93
N ALA A 145 -11.83 -12.60 26.29
CA ALA A 145 -11.46 -13.65 27.23
C ALA A 145 -12.07 -13.44 28.60
N LEU A 146 -11.91 -12.26 29.19
CA LEU A 146 -12.43 -11.90 30.52
C LEU A 146 -13.96 -11.94 30.55
N LEU A 147 -14.61 -11.38 29.52
CA LEU A 147 -16.06 -11.41 29.39
C LEU A 147 -16.61 -12.83 29.29
N ARG A 148 -15.97 -13.67 28.46
CA ARG A 148 -16.38 -15.08 28.30
C ARG A 148 -16.15 -15.85 29.60
N PHE A 149 -15.01 -15.65 30.26
CA PHE A 149 -14.70 -16.33 31.52
C PHE A 149 -15.69 -15.97 32.64
N SER A 150 -16.03 -14.69 32.79
CA SER A 150 -17.01 -14.25 33.79
C SER A 150 -18.41 -14.86 33.57
N SER A 151 -18.79 -15.11 32.32
CA SER A 151 -20.12 -15.61 31.97
C SER A 151 -20.22 -17.14 31.97
N THR A 152 -19.23 -17.85 31.43
CA THR A 152 -19.29 -19.30 31.23
C THR A 152 -18.53 -20.11 32.29
N ARG A 153 -17.55 -19.51 32.96
CA ARG A 153 -16.64 -20.17 33.92
C ARG A 153 -15.89 -21.38 33.31
N ASP A 154 -15.81 -21.43 31.97
CA ASP A 154 -15.21 -22.54 31.24
C ASP A 154 -14.04 -22.04 30.38
N ILE A 155 -12.85 -22.61 30.59
CA ILE A 155 -11.62 -22.23 29.87
C ILE A 155 -11.68 -22.63 28.39
N GLY A 156 -12.38 -23.71 28.04
CA GLY A 156 -12.57 -24.09 26.65
C GLY A 156 -13.31 -23.01 25.84
N SER A 157 -14.39 -22.48 26.44
CA SER A 157 -15.14 -21.36 25.86
C SER A 157 -14.31 -20.08 25.74
N VAL A 158 -13.43 -19.81 26.69
CA VAL A 158 -12.51 -18.67 26.65
C VAL A 158 -11.52 -18.81 25.49
N SER A 159 -10.91 -20.00 25.34
CA SER A 159 -9.98 -20.27 24.23
C SER A 159 -10.65 -20.10 22.86
N THR A 160 -11.91 -20.55 22.75
CA THR A 160 -12.71 -20.34 21.52
C THR A 160 -12.95 -18.87 21.25
N ALA A 161 -13.34 -18.09 22.25
CA ALA A 161 -13.57 -16.65 22.09
C ALA A 161 -12.32 -15.88 21.66
N ILE A 162 -11.16 -16.22 22.23
CA ILE A 162 -9.87 -15.61 21.80
C ILE A 162 -9.60 -15.96 20.34
N ARG A 163 -9.77 -17.22 19.95
CA ARG A 163 -9.55 -17.67 18.58
C ARG A 163 -10.46 -16.95 17.59
N GLU A 164 -11.74 -16.81 17.90
CA GLU A 164 -12.70 -16.06 17.08
C GLU A 164 -12.28 -14.60 16.87
N VAL A 165 -11.74 -13.94 17.91
CA VAL A 165 -11.21 -12.57 17.79
C VAL A 165 -9.98 -12.54 16.89
N CYS A 166 -9.05 -13.48 17.05
CA CYS A 166 -7.84 -13.56 16.22
C CYS A 166 -8.17 -13.86 14.75
N ASP A 167 -9.09 -14.79 14.48
CA ASP A 167 -9.51 -15.16 13.14
C ASP A 167 -10.19 -13.97 12.44
N SER A 168 -11.12 -13.30 13.13
CA SER A 168 -11.76 -12.08 12.62
C SER A 168 -10.77 -10.95 12.32
N HIS A 169 -9.73 -10.80 13.16
CA HIS A 169 -8.67 -9.82 12.92
C HIS A 169 -7.80 -10.19 11.71
N SER A 170 -7.48 -11.47 11.56
CA SER A 170 -6.74 -11.98 10.39
C SER A 170 -7.51 -11.77 9.09
N GLU A 171 -8.79 -12.09 9.05
CA GLU A 171 -9.67 -11.86 7.89
C GLU A 171 -9.74 -10.36 7.52
N ARG A 172 -9.80 -9.51 8.53
CA ARG A 172 -9.79 -8.05 8.33
C ARG A 172 -8.47 -7.60 7.71
N LEU A 173 -7.32 -8.05 8.23
CA LEU A 173 -6.00 -7.74 7.67
C LEU A 173 -5.87 -8.23 6.22
N ASP A 174 -6.32 -9.43 5.91
CA ASP A 174 -6.30 -9.98 4.56
C ASP A 174 -7.15 -9.12 3.59
N SER A 175 -8.30 -8.66 4.04
CA SER A 175 -9.13 -7.74 3.26
C SER A 175 -8.45 -6.39 3.03
N GLU A 176 -7.82 -5.82 4.03
CA GLU A 176 -7.10 -4.54 3.96
C GLU A 176 -5.86 -4.63 3.06
N LEU A 177 -5.16 -5.77 3.06
CA LEU A 177 -4.00 -6.04 2.19
C LEU A 177 -4.40 -6.38 0.75
N SER A 178 -5.66 -6.65 0.48
CA SER A 178 -6.14 -6.99 -0.88
C SER A 178 -5.83 -5.88 -1.88
N MET A 179 -5.94 -4.61 -1.48
CA MET A 179 -5.62 -3.46 -2.32
C MET A 179 -4.15 -3.47 -2.77
N ILE A 180 -3.21 -3.79 -1.87
CA ILE A 180 -1.78 -3.92 -2.21
C ILE A 180 -1.56 -5.04 -3.21
N ARG A 181 -2.29 -6.15 -3.07
CA ARG A 181 -2.24 -7.27 -4.00
C ARG A 181 -2.72 -6.88 -5.39
N TYR A 182 -3.81 -6.10 -5.48
CA TYR A 182 -4.29 -5.56 -6.76
C TYR A 182 -3.28 -4.61 -7.40
N ILE A 183 -2.65 -3.73 -6.62
CA ILE A 183 -1.59 -2.85 -7.13
C ILE A 183 -0.40 -3.68 -7.64
N GLY A 184 -0.02 -4.75 -6.91
CA GLY A 184 1.04 -5.66 -7.30
C GLY A 184 0.79 -6.34 -8.66
N TRP A 185 -0.46 -6.58 -9.03
CA TRP A 185 -0.84 -7.07 -10.36
C TRP A 185 -0.98 -5.96 -11.41
N ALA A 186 -1.43 -4.78 -11.00
CA ALA A 186 -1.64 -3.65 -11.90
C ALA A 186 -0.31 -3.14 -12.50
N ILE A 187 0.75 -3.04 -11.69
CA ILE A 187 2.06 -2.53 -12.13
C ILE A 187 2.63 -3.35 -13.30
N PRO A 188 2.78 -4.69 -13.22
CA PRO A 188 3.25 -5.47 -14.37
C PRO A 188 2.31 -5.39 -15.58
N SER A 189 1.00 -5.31 -15.35
CA SER A 189 0.01 -5.21 -16.43
C SER A 189 0.14 -3.91 -17.20
N ILE A 190 0.33 -2.78 -16.51
CA ILE A 190 0.57 -1.47 -17.13
C ILE A 190 1.91 -1.50 -17.89
N GLY A 191 2.96 -2.08 -17.31
CA GLY A 191 4.25 -2.23 -17.98
C GLY A 191 4.14 -3.05 -19.26
N PHE A 192 3.33 -4.11 -19.27
CA PHE A 192 3.06 -4.89 -20.48
C PHE A 192 2.34 -4.08 -21.56
N ILE A 193 1.33 -3.27 -21.19
CA ILE A 193 0.65 -2.37 -22.12
C ILE A 193 1.66 -1.39 -22.75
N GLY A 194 2.56 -0.82 -21.95
CA GLY A 194 3.62 0.06 -22.46
C GLY A 194 4.52 -0.63 -23.49
N THR A 195 4.90 -1.87 -23.22
CA THR A 195 5.71 -2.66 -24.15
C THR A 195 4.97 -2.92 -25.48
N VAL A 196 3.70 -3.32 -25.42
CA VAL A 196 2.88 -3.56 -26.62
C VAL A 196 2.69 -2.27 -27.42
N ARG A 197 2.45 -1.13 -26.74
CA ARG A 197 2.36 0.17 -27.38
C ARG A 197 3.66 0.56 -28.09
N GLY A 198 4.82 0.40 -27.38
CA GLY A 198 6.12 0.71 -27.96
C GLY A 198 6.43 -0.11 -29.21
N ILE A 199 6.10 -1.41 -29.21
CA ILE A 199 6.25 -2.28 -30.37
C ILE A 199 5.31 -1.83 -31.50
N GLY A 200 4.05 -1.48 -31.17
CA GLY A 200 3.08 -0.98 -32.14
C GLY A 200 3.54 0.31 -32.83
N ASP A 201 4.06 1.26 -32.05
CA ASP A 201 4.60 2.52 -32.54
C ASP A 201 5.84 2.29 -33.41
N ALA A 202 6.74 1.35 -33.04
CA ALA A 202 7.90 0.99 -33.83
C ALA A 202 7.51 0.39 -35.21
N LEU A 203 6.54 -0.53 -35.21
CA LEU A 203 6.04 -1.15 -36.44
C LEU A 203 5.31 -0.13 -37.33
N GLY A 204 4.54 0.77 -36.74
CA GLY A 204 3.86 1.86 -37.47
C GLY A 204 4.85 2.78 -38.21
N LYS A 205 6.03 2.98 -37.64
CA LYS A 205 7.11 3.77 -38.26
C LYS A 205 8.12 2.96 -39.07
N ALA A 206 7.92 1.67 -39.21
CA ALA A 206 8.84 0.78 -39.92
C ALA A 206 9.03 1.21 -41.40
N HIS A 207 8.00 1.76 -42.04
CA HIS A 207 8.12 2.29 -43.41
C HIS A 207 9.09 3.49 -43.49
N GLU A 208 9.13 4.34 -42.47
CA GLU A 208 10.07 5.49 -42.43
C GLU A 208 11.53 4.99 -42.31
N ALA A 209 11.73 3.85 -41.57
CA ALA A 209 13.05 3.22 -41.46
C ALA A 209 13.55 2.68 -42.79
N VAL A 210 12.65 2.14 -43.64
CA VAL A 210 13.00 1.67 -45.00
C VAL A 210 13.40 2.84 -45.91
N GLU A 211 12.85 4.00 -45.69
CA GLU A 211 13.21 5.26 -46.43
C GLU A 211 14.48 5.92 -45.89
N GLY A 212 15.15 5.33 -44.88
CA GLY A 212 16.43 5.79 -44.32
C GLY A 212 16.32 6.58 -43.01
N ASN A 213 15.10 6.78 -42.49
CA ASN A 213 14.87 7.44 -41.21
C ASN A 213 14.67 6.47 -40.06
N ILE A 214 15.78 5.97 -39.52
CA ILE A 214 15.78 4.95 -38.43
C ILE A 214 15.45 5.55 -37.05
N SER A 215 15.53 6.89 -36.90
CA SER A 215 15.38 7.55 -35.60
C SER A 215 13.99 7.40 -34.99
N GLY A 216 12.95 7.41 -35.82
CA GLY A 216 11.57 7.24 -35.38
C GLY A 216 11.29 5.87 -34.75
N VAL A 217 11.88 4.82 -35.32
CA VAL A 217 11.75 3.44 -34.83
C VAL A 217 12.52 3.25 -33.51
N ALA A 218 13.74 3.76 -33.42
CA ALA A 218 14.56 3.66 -32.22
C ALA A 218 13.93 4.41 -31.03
N ALA A 219 13.30 5.58 -31.26
CA ALA A 219 12.62 6.34 -30.22
C ALA A 219 11.33 5.67 -29.70
N SER A 220 10.69 4.80 -30.47
CA SER A 220 9.47 4.08 -30.06
C SER A 220 9.74 2.76 -29.37
N LEU A 221 10.98 2.22 -29.43
CA LEU A 221 11.41 0.99 -28.75
C LEU A 221 12.19 1.26 -27.44
N GLY A 222 12.56 2.49 -27.16
CA GLY A 222 13.29 2.90 -25.94
C GLY A 222 12.40 3.39 -24.87
#